data_952b2b5349f1a87e27f6bc2cd0af4246
#
_entry.id   952b2b5349f1a87e27f6bc2cd0af4246
#
_cell.length_a   1.000
_cell.length_b   1.000
_cell.length_c   1.000
_cell.angle_alpha   90.00
_cell.angle_beta   90.00
_cell.angle_gamma   90.00
#
_symmetry.space_group_name_H-M   'P 1'
#
loop_
_entity.id
_entity.type
_entity.pdbx_description
1 polymer ?
#
loop_
_entity_poly.entity_id
_entity_poly.type
_entity_poly.pdbx_seq_one_letter_code
_entity_poly.pdbx_strand_id
1 'polypeptide(L)'
;MKKIMVGLFILVILLANCAQSPIQETNSTPEPPSTPTDSLIPTQESTQSAPEPTILRLWVPPQFDPASDTPSGNLLQERLEQYTAQRPDIRIETRVKASSGSGGLLDSLSSANAAAPMVVPDLILLPRSSLEIAALKGLLFPYDGLTSTLNDSDWYPYAQELGQLQTSTFGLPFAGNALVSLYRPSEIEMPATDWLSALEVGQPIAFPAAEEEAYFPLAEYLSTGAPIQDADGRPFLDIAALTDVLNFFQEAESAGVMPFWLTQFTNDEQSLQAYTENQVNTTVTWINRYLSTLPGDTAAAPIITQDGTPFTLASGWVWALSNPQTERHAVSVDLAEFLTDSGFLSEWSETAGYLPPRASALEGWSNVALRNLVTKVVESARLIPSNEVMAVFGPALNQATVAILKQQSTPARAATEAIESIESQQ
;
A
#
# COMPACT_ATOMS: atom_id res chain seq x y z
N MET A 1 18.84 -34.22 -38.88
CA MET A 1 20.00 -33.83 -39.72
C MET A 1 20.36 -32.38 -39.42
N LYS A 2 21.68 -32.13 -39.13
CA LYS A 2 22.39 -30.83 -39.11
C LYS A 2 21.99 -29.82 -38.00
N LYS A 3 22.91 -29.18 -37.28
CA LYS A 3 24.36 -29.35 -37.01
C LYS A 3 24.62 -28.54 -35.70
N ILE A 4 25.39 -29.09 -34.83
CA ILE A 4 26.01 -28.49 -33.65
C ILE A 4 27.06 -27.48 -34.14
N MET A 5 27.09 -26.27 -33.54
CA MET A 5 28.24 -25.37 -33.66
C MET A 5 28.67 -24.92 -32.26
N VAL A 6 29.79 -25.48 -31.84
CA VAL A 6 30.55 -25.18 -30.61
C VAL A 6 31.42 -23.96 -30.92
N GLY A 7 31.28 -22.91 -30.13
CA GLY A 7 32.15 -21.71 -30.14
C GLY A 7 33.01 -21.68 -28.89
N LEU A 8 34.28 -22.04 -29.09
CA LEU A 8 35.36 -21.98 -28.11
C LEU A 8 35.82 -20.53 -27.94
N PHE A 9 35.72 -19.94 -26.76
CA PHE A 9 36.35 -18.65 -26.47
C PHE A 9 37.56 -18.83 -25.55
N ILE A 10 38.69 -18.41 -26.10
CA ILE A 10 40.06 -18.50 -25.56
C ILE A 10 40.23 -17.42 -24.48
N LEU A 11 40.67 -17.86 -23.29
CA LEU A 11 41.07 -17.04 -22.14
C LEU A 11 42.51 -16.53 -22.35
N VAL A 12 42.70 -15.23 -22.50
CA VAL A 12 44.03 -14.59 -22.53
C VAL A 12 44.32 -14.00 -21.16
N ILE A 13 45.28 -14.59 -20.46
CA ILE A 13 45.84 -14.07 -19.19
C ILE A 13 46.99 -13.14 -19.54
N LEU A 14 46.88 -11.86 -19.20
CA LEU A 14 47.97 -10.89 -19.22
C LEU A 14 48.53 -10.72 -17.79
N LEU A 15 49.73 -11.21 -17.60
CA LEU A 15 50.57 -10.95 -16.43
C LEU A 15 51.25 -9.56 -16.58
N ALA A 16 50.98 -8.65 -15.69
CA ALA A 16 51.70 -7.39 -15.59
C ALA A 16 52.75 -7.44 -14.47
N ASN A 17 53.99 -7.25 -14.86
CA ASN A 17 55.21 -7.28 -14.07
C ASN A 17 55.30 -6.07 -13.10
N CYS A 18 55.70 -6.32 -11.85
CA CYS A 18 56.19 -5.29 -10.91
C CYS A 18 57.60 -4.87 -11.28
N ALA A 19 57.81 -3.59 -11.55
CA ALA A 19 59.12 -2.97 -11.63
C ALA A 19 59.40 -2.23 -10.32
N GLN A 20 60.44 -2.69 -9.59
CA GLN A 20 61.01 -1.98 -8.43
C GLN A 20 61.94 -0.85 -8.90
N SER A 21 61.77 0.38 -8.36
CA SER A 21 62.70 1.49 -8.54
C SER A 21 63.74 1.52 -7.40
N PRO A 22 64.99 1.84 -7.68
CA PRO A 22 66.07 1.78 -6.68
C PRO A 22 66.13 3.04 -5.77
N ILE A 23 66.54 2.78 -4.54
CA ILE A 23 66.80 3.78 -3.48
C ILE A 23 68.08 4.53 -3.84
N GLN A 24 68.03 5.88 -3.90
CA GLN A 24 69.20 6.74 -3.93
C GLN A 24 69.54 7.19 -2.50
N GLU A 25 70.70 6.78 -2.01
CA GLU A 25 71.37 7.37 -0.83
C GLU A 25 71.91 8.73 -1.18
N THR A 26 71.53 9.77 -0.48
CA THR A 26 72.22 11.08 -0.51
C THR A 26 72.88 11.31 0.84
N ASN A 27 74.21 11.36 0.79
CA ASN A 27 75.08 11.82 1.86
C ASN A 27 74.79 13.26 2.26
N SER A 28 74.55 13.49 3.53
CA SER A 28 74.43 14.80 4.12
C SER A 28 75.66 15.12 5.01
N THR A 29 76.36 16.14 4.63
CA THR A 29 77.44 16.83 5.41
C THR A 29 76.80 17.66 6.55
N PRO A 30 77.42 17.70 7.76
CA PRO A 30 76.85 18.45 8.88
C PRO A 30 77.19 19.95 8.80
N GLU A 31 76.17 20.78 8.98
CA GLU A 31 76.30 22.27 9.12
C GLU A 31 76.16 22.67 10.61
N PRO A 32 76.83 23.78 11.05
CA PRO A 32 76.98 24.15 12.47
C PRO A 32 75.70 24.79 13.08
N PRO A 33 75.63 24.87 14.43
CA PRO A 33 74.39 25.24 15.14
C PRO A 33 74.06 26.72 15.05
N SER A 34 72.89 27.06 14.58
CA SER A 34 72.30 28.39 14.62
C SER A 34 71.33 28.55 15.79
N THR A 35 71.41 29.68 16.41
CA THR A 35 70.69 30.22 17.58
C THR A 35 69.16 30.09 17.50
N PRO A 36 68.46 29.88 18.62
CA PRO A 36 66.97 29.78 18.60
C PRO A 36 66.37 31.19 18.40
N THR A 37 65.71 31.37 17.25
CA THR A 37 64.74 32.44 17.04
C THR A 37 63.39 31.99 17.51
N ASP A 38 62.81 32.71 18.44
CA ASP A 38 61.51 32.55 19.03
C ASP A 38 60.43 32.68 17.92
N SER A 39 60.04 31.58 17.35
CA SER A 39 58.95 31.52 16.37
C SER A 39 57.63 31.32 17.11
N LEU A 40 56.82 32.35 17.14
CA LEU A 40 55.39 32.28 17.48
C LEU A 40 54.72 31.18 16.65
N ILE A 41 54.37 30.07 17.30
CA ILE A 41 53.57 29.01 16.71
C ILE A 41 52.18 29.61 16.45
N PRO A 42 51.71 29.70 15.19
CA PRO A 42 50.30 30.04 14.97
C PRO A 42 49.46 28.93 15.57
N THR A 43 48.66 29.27 16.56
CA THR A 43 47.59 28.40 17.07
C THR A 43 46.69 28.05 15.88
N GLN A 44 46.84 26.85 15.35
CA GLN A 44 45.83 26.31 14.44
C GLN A 44 44.53 26.20 15.26
N GLU A 45 43.61 27.14 15.04
CA GLU A 45 42.23 26.94 15.38
C GLU A 45 41.82 25.66 14.68
N SER A 46 41.61 24.61 15.48
CA SER A 46 40.95 23.38 15.04
C SER A 46 39.57 23.81 14.56
N THR A 47 39.41 24.00 13.26
CA THR A 47 38.09 24.08 12.64
C THR A 47 37.45 22.74 12.92
N GLN A 48 36.69 22.66 14.00
CA GLN A 48 35.82 21.51 14.27
C GLN A 48 34.88 21.39 13.06
N SER A 49 35.18 20.44 12.19
CA SER A 49 34.29 20.11 11.09
C SER A 49 32.93 19.80 11.71
N ALA A 50 31.90 20.49 11.26
CA ALA A 50 30.54 20.19 11.70
C ALA A 50 30.31 18.69 11.49
N PRO A 51 29.66 18.01 12.44
CA PRO A 51 29.36 16.56 12.30
C PRO A 51 28.60 16.33 10.99
N GLU A 52 28.96 15.28 10.26
CA GLU A 52 28.24 14.93 9.04
C GLU A 52 26.78 14.61 9.38
N PRO A 53 25.81 15.07 8.58
CA PRO A 53 24.40 14.84 8.87
C PRO A 53 24.06 13.35 8.81
N THR A 54 23.19 12.93 9.69
CA THR A 54 22.62 11.57 9.68
C THR A 54 21.72 11.41 8.45
N ILE A 55 22.00 10.41 7.60
CA ILE A 55 21.17 10.12 6.41
C ILE A 55 20.04 9.19 6.82
N LEU A 56 18.79 9.66 6.69
CA LEU A 56 17.58 8.81 6.75
C LEU A 56 17.19 8.38 5.36
N ARG A 57 17.03 7.07 5.16
CA ARG A 57 16.65 6.49 3.87
C ARG A 57 15.18 6.09 3.89
N LEU A 58 14.43 6.60 2.89
CA LEU A 58 13.02 6.30 2.68
C LEU A 58 12.86 5.49 1.39
N TRP A 59 12.10 4.39 1.45
CA TRP A 59 11.67 3.69 0.24
C TRP A 59 10.17 3.85 0.04
N VAL A 60 9.78 4.30 -1.15
CA VAL A 60 8.41 4.59 -1.52
C VAL A 60 8.07 3.95 -2.88
N PRO A 61 6.79 3.62 -3.14
CA PRO A 61 6.36 3.21 -4.47
C PRO A 61 6.18 4.43 -5.39
N PRO A 62 6.08 4.22 -6.73
CA PRO A 62 6.04 5.32 -7.70
C PRO A 62 4.94 6.36 -7.48
N GLN A 63 3.76 5.94 -7.01
CA GLN A 63 2.64 6.85 -6.74
C GLN A 63 2.86 7.80 -5.55
N PHE A 64 3.89 7.55 -4.74
CA PHE A 64 4.30 8.40 -3.61
C PHE A 64 5.74 8.92 -3.78
N ASP A 65 6.19 9.06 -5.03
CA ASP A 65 7.50 9.62 -5.32
C ASP A 65 7.49 11.13 -5.08
N PRO A 66 8.24 11.65 -4.08
CA PRO A 66 8.33 13.09 -3.84
C PRO A 66 9.05 13.86 -4.96
N ALA A 67 9.81 13.17 -5.81
CA ALA A 67 10.47 13.77 -6.97
C ALA A 67 9.60 13.72 -8.24
N SER A 68 8.37 13.19 -8.15
CA SER A 68 7.43 13.21 -9.27
C SER A 68 6.93 14.63 -9.53
N ASP A 69 6.70 14.96 -10.80
CA ASP A 69 6.13 16.25 -11.21
C ASP A 69 4.58 16.23 -11.07
N THR A 70 4.12 15.85 -9.86
CA THR A 70 2.70 15.82 -9.50
C THR A 70 2.43 16.72 -8.31
N PRO A 71 1.21 17.29 -8.16
CA PRO A 71 0.90 18.13 -7.01
C PRO A 71 1.12 17.43 -5.66
N SER A 72 0.75 16.15 -5.54
CA SER A 72 0.95 15.37 -4.32
C SER A 72 2.40 15.02 -4.04
N GLY A 73 3.20 14.78 -5.10
CA GLY A 73 4.65 14.59 -5.00
C GLY A 73 5.34 15.85 -4.49
N ASN A 74 4.98 17.01 -5.05
CA ASN A 74 5.51 18.30 -4.61
C ASN A 74 5.19 18.59 -3.13
N LEU A 75 3.96 18.34 -2.68
CA LEU A 75 3.59 18.49 -1.27
C LEU A 75 4.41 17.57 -0.35
N LEU A 76 4.63 16.33 -0.77
CA LEU A 76 5.47 15.41 0.01
C LEU A 76 6.93 15.86 0.03
N GLN A 77 7.47 16.34 -1.10
CA GLN A 77 8.83 16.89 -1.18
C GLN A 77 8.99 18.11 -0.25
N GLU A 78 8.05 19.05 -0.32
CA GLU A 78 8.04 20.23 0.56
C GLU A 78 7.97 19.84 2.04
N ARG A 79 7.20 18.81 2.38
CA ARG A 79 7.10 18.29 3.74
C ARG A 79 8.43 17.71 4.24
N LEU A 80 9.13 16.95 3.39
CA LEU A 80 10.48 16.43 3.71
C LEU A 80 11.51 17.56 3.86
N GLU A 81 11.43 18.60 3.04
CA GLU A 81 12.29 19.78 3.14
C GLU A 81 12.01 20.57 4.42
N GLN A 82 10.74 20.73 4.83
CA GLN A 82 10.37 21.34 6.11
C GLN A 82 10.97 20.58 7.29
N TYR A 83 10.96 19.25 7.26
CA TYR A 83 11.57 18.44 8.31
C TYR A 83 13.08 18.67 8.39
N THR A 84 13.80 18.62 7.28
CA THR A 84 15.25 18.83 7.25
C THR A 84 15.64 20.26 7.59
N ALA A 85 14.80 21.26 7.29
CA ALA A 85 15.02 22.64 7.73
C ALA A 85 14.94 22.80 9.26
N GLN A 86 14.07 22.02 9.92
CA GLN A 86 13.98 21.97 11.39
C GLN A 86 15.08 21.11 12.03
N ARG A 87 15.63 20.15 11.28
CA ARG A 87 16.64 19.17 11.70
C ARG A 87 17.86 19.21 10.76
N PRO A 88 18.71 20.25 10.86
CA PRO A 88 19.88 20.41 9.98
C PRO A 88 20.94 19.30 10.18
N ASP A 89 20.83 18.54 11.25
CA ASP A 89 21.61 17.34 11.55
C ASP A 89 21.14 16.11 10.75
N ILE A 90 20.06 16.22 9.95
CA ILE A 90 19.47 15.12 9.18
C ILE A 90 19.44 15.47 7.69
N ARG A 91 19.74 14.48 6.87
CA ARG A 91 19.51 14.46 5.43
C ARG A 91 18.60 13.30 5.06
N ILE A 92 17.62 13.53 4.19
CA ILE A 92 16.70 12.48 3.72
C ILE A 92 17.12 12.06 2.31
N GLU A 93 17.19 10.73 2.08
CA GLU A 93 17.38 10.11 0.77
C GLU A 93 16.20 9.20 0.45
N THR A 94 15.42 9.58 -0.56
CA THR A 94 14.29 8.77 -1.04
C THR A 94 14.72 7.87 -2.20
N ARG A 95 14.22 6.62 -2.21
CA ARG A 95 14.36 5.68 -3.32
C ARG A 95 13.01 5.12 -3.71
N VAL A 96 12.72 5.21 -5.00
CA VAL A 96 11.50 4.65 -5.57
C VAL A 96 11.72 3.18 -5.93
N LYS A 97 10.77 2.34 -5.56
CA LYS A 97 10.71 0.91 -5.85
C LYS A 97 9.32 0.56 -6.37
N ALA A 98 9.19 -0.43 -7.24
CA ALA A 98 7.88 -0.92 -7.64
C ALA A 98 7.03 -1.34 -6.42
N SER A 99 5.72 -1.18 -6.48
CA SER A 99 4.81 -1.50 -5.37
C SER A 99 4.85 -2.99 -5.01
N SER A 100 5.03 -3.86 -6.01
CA SER A 100 5.04 -5.32 -5.85
C SER A 100 5.93 -6.00 -6.90
N GLY A 101 6.04 -7.32 -6.83
CA GLY A 101 6.80 -8.13 -7.78
C GLY A 101 8.30 -8.10 -7.55
N SER A 102 9.05 -8.63 -8.52
CA SER A 102 10.51 -8.67 -8.48
C SER A 102 11.10 -7.26 -8.52
N GLY A 103 12.02 -6.95 -7.59
CA GLY A 103 12.59 -5.61 -7.40
C GLY A 103 11.63 -4.61 -6.74
N GLY A 104 10.43 -5.02 -6.36
CA GLY A 104 9.47 -4.21 -5.60
C GLY A 104 9.92 -3.97 -4.16
N LEU A 105 9.12 -3.20 -3.40
CA LEU A 105 9.44 -2.79 -2.03
C LEU A 105 9.78 -3.98 -1.13
N LEU A 106 8.88 -4.98 -1.04
CA LEU A 106 9.07 -6.16 -0.18
C LEU A 106 10.24 -7.05 -0.63
N ASP A 107 10.34 -7.31 -1.94
CA ASP A 107 11.43 -8.12 -2.52
C ASP A 107 12.79 -7.45 -2.31
N SER A 108 12.87 -6.14 -2.57
CA SER A 108 14.07 -5.33 -2.32
C SER A 108 14.44 -5.29 -0.85
N LEU A 109 13.45 -5.15 0.08
CA LEU A 109 13.71 -5.15 1.52
C LEU A 109 14.27 -6.50 1.97
N SER A 110 13.66 -7.60 1.54
CA SER A 110 14.09 -8.96 1.86
C SER A 110 15.52 -9.22 1.36
N SER A 111 15.81 -8.84 0.11
CA SER A 111 17.13 -8.99 -0.51
C SER A 111 18.20 -8.12 0.16
N ALA A 112 17.87 -6.86 0.47
CA ALA A 112 18.80 -5.95 1.15
C ALA A 112 19.10 -6.42 2.58
N ASN A 113 18.08 -6.86 3.32
CA ASN A 113 18.27 -7.37 4.68
C ASN A 113 19.20 -8.61 4.71
N ALA A 114 19.09 -9.49 3.72
CA ALA A 114 19.92 -10.69 3.62
C ALA A 114 21.36 -10.41 3.19
N ALA A 115 21.57 -9.49 2.21
CA ALA A 115 22.86 -9.28 1.57
C ALA A 115 23.66 -8.10 2.15
N ALA A 116 22.99 -7.04 2.58
CA ALA A 116 23.61 -5.79 3.03
C ALA A 116 22.69 -5.04 4.02
N PRO A 117 22.57 -5.50 5.28
CA PRO A 117 21.65 -4.89 6.26
C PRO A 117 21.87 -3.39 6.50
N MET A 118 23.05 -2.88 6.20
CA MET A 118 23.40 -1.46 6.36
C MET A 118 22.78 -0.55 5.27
N VAL A 119 22.19 -1.09 4.21
CA VAL A 119 21.57 -0.31 3.13
C VAL A 119 20.04 -0.40 3.13
N VAL A 120 19.43 -1.13 4.08
CA VAL A 120 17.98 -1.13 4.27
C VAL A 120 17.49 0.28 4.61
N PRO A 121 16.26 0.66 4.23
CA PRO A 121 15.73 1.97 4.56
C PRO A 121 15.45 2.12 6.06
N ASP A 122 15.41 3.36 6.54
CA ASP A 122 14.95 3.66 7.90
C ASP A 122 13.43 3.55 7.97
N LEU A 123 12.76 4.11 6.97
CA LEU A 123 11.32 3.98 6.76
C LEU A 123 11.02 3.43 5.36
N ILE A 124 10.02 2.59 5.30
CA ILE A 124 9.49 2.03 4.06
C ILE A 124 7.97 2.19 4.03
N LEU A 125 7.44 2.68 2.91
CA LEU A 125 6.01 2.84 2.73
C LEU A 125 5.42 1.58 2.11
N LEU A 126 4.71 0.80 2.90
CA LEU A 126 4.18 -0.52 2.51
C LEU A 126 2.66 -0.53 2.47
N PRO A 127 2.04 -1.25 1.52
CA PRO A 127 0.62 -1.60 1.62
C PRO A 127 0.44 -2.67 2.71
N ARG A 128 -0.77 -2.75 3.27
CA ARG A 128 -1.12 -3.68 4.35
C ARG A 128 -0.65 -5.11 4.09
N SER A 129 -0.90 -5.65 2.91
CA SER A 129 -0.53 -7.02 2.55
C SER A 129 0.98 -7.27 2.61
N SER A 130 1.79 -6.30 2.17
CA SER A 130 3.25 -6.39 2.25
C SER A 130 3.77 -6.17 3.67
N LEU A 131 3.11 -5.31 4.47
CA LEU A 131 3.43 -5.11 5.88
C LEU A 131 3.33 -6.42 6.66
N GLU A 132 2.24 -7.18 6.49
CA GLU A 132 2.04 -8.47 7.14
C GLU A 132 3.19 -9.45 6.83
N ILE A 133 3.51 -9.61 5.56
CA ILE A 133 4.59 -10.49 5.12
C ILE A 133 5.94 -10.04 5.67
N ALA A 134 6.21 -8.74 5.63
CA ALA A 134 7.49 -8.20 6.11
C ALA A 134 7.63 -8.35 7.63
N ALA A 135 6.57 -8.08 8.40
CA ALA A 135 6.55 -8.25 9.85
C ALA A 135 6.74 -9.73 10.27
N LEU A 136 6.01 -10.65 9.63
CA LEU A 136 6.15 -12.09 9.89
C LEU A 136 7.55 -12.64 9.53
N LYS A 137 8.22 -12.04 8.55
CA LYS A 137 9.61 -12.35 8.20
C LYS A 137 10.66 -11.69 9.11
N GLY A 138 10.23 -10.89 10.10
CA GLY A 138 11.15 -10.16 10.98
C GLY A 138 11.94 -9.06 10.26
N LEU A 139 11.39 -8.49 9.20
CA LEU A 139 12.02 -7.41 8.42
C LEU A 139 11.61 -6.01 8.91
N LEU A 140 10.64 -5.95 9.82
CA LEU A 140 10.11 -4.70 10.39
C LEU A 140 10.28 -4.71 11.90
N PHE A 141 10.33 -3.51 12.47
CA PHE A 141 10.41 -3.27 13.90
C PHE A 141 9.13 -2.60 14.40
N PRO A 142 8.63 -2.98 15.59
CA PRO A 142 7.40 -2.39 16.12
C PRO A 142 7.61 -0.95 16.57
N TYR A 143 6.54 -0.17 16.48
CA TYR A 143 6.45 1.20 17.04
C TYR A 143 6.12 1.21 18.53
N ASP A 144 5.79 0.06 19.11
CA ASP A 144 5.37 -0.07 20.51
C ASP A 144 6.44 0.49 21.47
N GLY A 145 6.03 1.42 22.31
CA GLY A 145 6.91 2.13 23.23
C GLY A 145 7.80 3.23 22.61
N LEU A 146 7.75 3.43 21.28
CA LEU A 146 8.49 4.49 20.61
C LEU A 146 7.63 5.73 20.34
N THR A 147 6.31 5.58 20.29
CA THR A 147 5.34 6.66 20.07
C THR A 147 4.07 6.45 20.88
N SER A 148 3.37 7.54 21.19
CA SER A 148 2.02 7.53 21.73
C SER A 148 0.95 7.91 20.69
N THR A 149 1.37 8.32 19.51
CA THR A 149 0.49 8.82 18.43
C THR A 149 -0.57 7.80 18.02
N LEU A 150 -0.28 6.50 18.13
CA LEU A 150 -1.22 5.42 17.83
C LEU A 150 -2.38 5.30 18.80
N ASN A 151 -2.27 5.88 19.99
CA ASN A 151 -3.33 5.91 21.01
C ASN A 151 -4.28 7.10 20.82
N ASP A 152 -4.06 7.93 19.82
CA ASP A 152 -4.89 9.08 19.50
C ASP A 152 -6.25 8.61 18.97
N SER A 153 -7.35 9.15 19.52
CA SER A 153 -8.72 8.88 19.05
C SER A 153 -9.07 9.50 17.71
N ASP A 154 -8.16 10.28 17.12
CA ASP A 154 -8.30 10.92 15.81
C ASP A 154 -8.18 9.94 14.64
N TRP A 155 -7.61 8.75 14.86
CA TRP A 155 -7.53 7.73 13.82
C TRP A 155 -8.88 7.06 13.55
N TYR A 156 -9.24 6.91 12.26
CA TYR A 156 -10.38 6.07 11.90
C TYR A 156 -10.13 4.59 12.27
N PRO A 157 -11.18 3.81 12.60
CA PRO A 157 -11.02 2.41 13.01
C PRO A 157 -10.21 1.57 12.00
N TYR A 158 -10.52 1.65 10.69
CA TYR A 158 -9.77 0.92 9.67
C TYR A 158 -8.29 1.30 9.64
N ALA A 159 -7.99 2.57 9.92
CA ALA A 159 -6.62 3.07 9.92
C ALA A 159 -5.83 2.61 11.14
N GLN A 160 -6.45 2.56 12.32
CA GLN A 160 -5.82 1.99 13.53
C GLN A 160 -5.38 0.55 13.28
N GLU A 161 -6.22 -0.25 12.64
CA GLU A 161 -5.94 -1.64 12.33
C GLU A 161 -4.89 -1.81 11.21
N LEU A 162 -4.74 -0.80 10.32
CA LEU A 162 -3.92 -0.87 9.13
C LEU A 162 -2.44 -1.18 9.42
N GLY A 163 -1.89 -0.61 10.50
CA GLY A 163 -0.50 -0.82 10.92
C GLY A 163 -0.32 -1.98 11.91
N GLN A 164 -1.42 -2.57 12.41
CA GLN A 164 -1.38 -3.58 13.46
C GLN A 164 -1.25 -5.00 12.89
N LEU A 165 -0.42 -5.81 13.54
CA LEU A 165 -0.37 -7.25 13.33
C LEU A 165 -0.33 -7.92 14.70
N GLN A 166 -1.33 -8.75 15.01
CA GLN A 166 -1.52 -9.34 16.33
C GLN A 166 -1.62 -8.25 17.42
N THR A 167 -0.70 -8.22 18.36
CA THR A 167 -0.68 -7.26 19.49
C THR A 167 0.30 -6.11 19.29
N SER A 168 0.99 -6.04 18.17
CA SER A 168 2.03 -5.04 17.90
C SER A 168 1.72 -4.19 16.69
N THR A 169 2.19 -2.95 16.69
CA THR A 169 2.01 -2.00 15.60
C THR A 169 3.32 -1.84 14.83
N PHE A 170 3.29 -2.15 13.54
CA PHE A 170 4.45 -2.12 12.64
C PHE A 170 4.45 -0.95 11.66
N GLY A 171 3.43 -0.08 11.70
CA GLY A 171 3.38 1.06 10.81
C GLY A 171 2.43 2.17 11.26
N LEU A 172 2.77 3.42 10.90
CA LEU A 172 1.88 4.57 11.03
C LEU A 172 1.06 4.74 9.76
N PRO A 173 -0.29 4.80 9.84
CA PRO A 173 -1.15 4.96 8.67
C PRO A 173 -0.88 6.27 7.93
N PHE A 174 -0.78 6.18 6.60
CA PHE A 174 -0.46 7.33 5.75
C PHE A 174 -1.55 7.63 4.71
N ALA A 175 -1.99 6.62 3.97
CA ALA A 175 -2.96 6.75 2.90
C ALA A 175 -3.95 5.58 2.92
N GLY A 176 -5.24 5.88 2.98
CA GLY A 176 -6.31 4.91 2.95
C GLY A 176 -6.92 4.74 1.56
N ASN A 177 -7.56 3.61 1.33
CA ASN A 177 -8.34 3.33 0.14
C ASN A 177 -9.55 2.45 0.51
N ALA A 178 -10.65 2.53 -0.24
CA ALA A 178 -11.82 1.70 0.00
C ALA A 178 -12.59 1.44 -1.32
N LEU A 179 -13.37 0.37 -1.35
CA LEU A 179 -14.26 0.10 -2.48
C LEU A 179 -15.44 1.09 -2.47
N VAL A 180 -15.82 1.56 -3.66
CA VAL A 180 -16.98 2.41 -3.90
C VAL A 180 -17.65 2.05 -5.20
N SER A 181 -18.91 2.41 -5.34
CA SER A 181 -19.60 2.40 -6.63
C SER A 181 -19.40 3.75 -7.33
N LEU A 182 -18.87 3.76 -8.55
CA LEU A 182 -18.92 4.91 -9.43
C LEU A 182 -20.14 4.78 -10.34
N TYR A 183 -20.83 5.91 -10.58
CA TYR A 183 -21.98 5.93 -11.47
C TYR A 183 -22.03 7.23 -12.27
N ARG A 184 -22.82 7.23 -13.39
CA ARG A 184 -23.06 8.42 -14.23
C ARG A 184 -24.33 9.12 -13.79
N PRO A 185 -24.27 10.34 -13.22
CA PRO A 185 -25.47 11.10 -12.84
C PRO A 185 -26.41 11.44 -14.01
N SER A 186 -25.88 11.53 -15.23
CA SER A 186 -26.71 11.74 -16.43
C SER A 186 -27.64 10.57 -16.77
N GLU A 187 -27.26 9.35 -16.36
CA GLU A 187 -27.97 8.09 -16.66
C GLU A 187 -28.68 7.53 -15.43
N ILE A 188 -28.19 7.83 -14.23
CA ILE A 188 -28.67 7.27 -12.96
C ILE A 188 -28.87 8.42 -11.98
N GLU A 189 -30.11 8.83 -11.78
CA GLU A 189 -30.46 9.94 -10.88
C GLU A 189 -30.13 9.63 -9.41
N MET A 190 -30.42 8.39 -8.99
CA MET A 190 -30.09 7.85 -7.67
C MET A 190 -29.43 6.47 -7.81
N PRO A 191 -28.21 6.29 -7.32
CA PRO A 191 -27.57 4.97 -7.33
C PRO A 191 -28.28 4.02 -6.38
N ALA A 192 -28.28 2.73 -6.72
CA ALA A 192 -28.77 1.70 -5.85
C ALA A 192 -27.96 1.67 -4.53
N THR A 193 -28.63 1.40 -3.41
CA THR A 193 -28.01 1.27 -2.09
C THR A 193 -28.05 -0.14 -1.54
N ASP A 194 -29.01 -0.95 -2.02
CA ASP A 194 -29.24 -2.31 -1.57
C ASP A 194 -29.52 -3.25 -2.76
N TRP A 195 -29.53 -4.55 -2.50
CA TRP A 195 -29.73 -5.56 -3.55
C TRP A 195 -31.04 -5.41 -4.30
N LEU A 196 -32.14 -5.09 -3.58
CA LEU A 196 -33.45 -4.93 -4.22
C LEU A 196 -33.46 -3.73 -5.15
N SER A 197 -32.99 -2.58 -4.68
CA SER A 197 -32.89 -1.37 -5.50
C SER A 197 -31.95 -1.54 -6.70
N ALA A 198 -30.89 -2.36 -6.57
CA ALA A 198 -30.01 -2.68 -7.71
C ALA A 198 -30.75 -3.46 -8.80
N LEU A 199 -31.57 -4.43 -8.41
CA LEU A 199 -32.43 -5.19 -9.35
C LEU A 199 -33.52 -4.30 -9.97
N GLU A 200 -34.12 -3.38 -9.20
CA GLU A 200 -35.13 -2.44 -9.69
C GLU A 200 -34.56 -1.42 -10.68
N VAL A 201 -33.38 -0.88 -10.42
CA VAL A 201 -32.67 0.02 -11.35
C VAL A 201 -32.31 -0.72 -12.64
N GLY A 202 -31.96 -2.00 -12.57
CA GLY A 202 -31.74 -2.87 -13.72
C GLY A 202 -30.60 -2.46 -14.64
N GLN A 203 -29.67 -1.64 -14.15
CA GLN A 203 -28.48 -1.21 -14.90
C GLN A 203 -27.28 -2.11 -14.56
N PRO A 204 -26.42 -2.45 -15.54
CA PRO A 204 -25.23 -3.25 -15.27
C PRO A 204 -24.29 -2.59 -14.28
N ILE A 205 -23.87 -3.34 -13.27
CA ILE A 205 -22.83 -2.98 -12.29
C ILE A 205 -21.58 -3.78 -12.63
N ALA A 206 -20.57 -3.13 -13.16
CA ALA A 206 -19.31 -3.79 -13.47
C ALA A 206 -18.44 -3.95 -12.20
N PHE A 207 -17.83 -5.11 -12.08
CA PHE A 207 -16.78 -5.41 -11.10
C PHE A 207 -15.90 -6.55 -11.64
N PRO A 208 -14.68 -6.75 -11.14
CA PRO A 208 -13.79 -7.80 -11.61
C PRO A 208 -14.23 -9.16 -11.02
N ALA A 209 -15.24 -9.80 -11.66
CA ALA A 209 -15.85 -11.03 -11.12
C ALA A 209 -14.92 -12.25 -11.14
N ALA A 210 -13.80 -12.20 -11.88
CA ALA A 210 -12.75 -13.22 -11.89
C ALA A 210 -11.46 -12.76 -11.21
N GLU A 211 -11.52 -11.73 -10.36
CA GLU A 211 -10.41 -11.30 -9.50
C GLU A 211 -10.13 -12.38 -8.45
N GLU A 212 -8.87 -12.77 -8.30
CA GLU A 212 -8.47 -13.88 -7.41
C GLU A 212 -8.80 -13.57 -5.94
N GLU A 213 -8.65 -12.32 -5.53
CA GLU A 213 -8.93 -11.84 -4.18
C GLU A 213 -10.44 -11.71 -3.88
N ALA A 214 -11.29 -11.63 -4.92
CA ALA A 214 -12.75 -11.55 -4.81
C ALA A 214 -13.25 -10.46 -3.83
N TYR A 215 -12.67 -9.26 -3.86
CA TYR A 215 -12.97 -8.20 -2.89
C TYR A 215 -14.43 -7.78 -2.86
N PHE A 216 -15.09 -7.64 -4.01
CA PHE A 216 -16.50 -7.26 -4.03
C PHE A 216 -17.41 -8.38 -3.49
N PRO A 217 -17.30 -9.64 -3.93
CA PRO A 217 -18.03 -10.74 -3.31
C PRO A 217 -17.80 -10.89 -1.80
N LEU A 218 -16.56 -10.67 -1.34
CA LEU A 218 -16.25 -10.67 0.09
C LEU A 218 -16.92 -9.49 0.83
N ALA A 219 -16.94 -8.31 0.23
CA ALA A 219 -17.62 -7.14 0.80
C ALA A 219 -19.12 -7.40 0.93
N GLU A 220 -19.75 -7.99 -0.08
CA GLU A 220 -21.18 -8.38 -0.03
C GLU A 220 -21.44 -9.39 1.09
N TYR A 221 -20.58 -10.42 1.23
CA TYR A 221 -20.70 -11.40 2.31
C TYR A 221 -20.57 -10.75 3.68
N LEU A 222 -19.54 -9.92 3.89
CA LEU A 222 -19.30 -9.26 5.18
C LEU A 222 -20.38 -8.22 5.52
N SER A 223 -21.02 -7.60 4.51
CA SER A 223 -22.13 -6.65 4.71
C SER A 223 -23.34 -7.29 5.36
N THR A 224 -23.51 -8.61 5.25
CA THR A 224 -24.58 -9.36 5.95
C THR A 224 -24.35 -9.48 7.46
N GLY A 225 -23.16 -9.10 7.95
CA GLY A 225 -22.75 -9.29 9.35
C GLY A 225 -22.28 -10.70 9.69
N ALA A 226 -22.15 -11.58 8.69
CA ALA A 226 -21.69 -12.94 8.89
C ALA A 226 -20.19 -12.99 9.29
N PRO A 227 -19.80 -13.96 10.15
CA PRO A 227 -18.42 -14.09 10.60
C PRO A 227 -17.50 -14.67 9.53
N ILE A 228 -16.20 -14.33 9.63
CA ILE A 228 -15.13 -14.91 8.78
C ILE A 228 -14.21 -15.84 9.55
N GLN A 229 -14.47 -16.05 10.83
CA GLN A 229 -13.72 -16.96 11.70
C GLN A 229 -14.70 -17.72 12.60
N ASP A 230 -14.37 -18.97 12.89
CA ASP A 230 -15.08 -19.78 13.87
C ASP A 230 -14.66 -19.41 15.32
N ALA A 231 -15.21 -20.13 16.31
CA ALA A 231 -14.89 -19.93 17.72
C ALA A 231 -13.42 -20.20 18.08
N ASP A 232 -12.71 -20.95 17.26
CA ASP A 232 -11.30 -21.28 17.41
C ASP A 232 -10.37 -20.32 16.63
N GLY A 233 -10.95 -19.31 15.93
CA GLY A 233 -10.23 -18.32 15.15
C GLY A 233 -9.80 -18.80 13.74
N ARG A 234 -10.29 -19.97 13.31
CA ARG A 234 -9.98 -20.49 11.98
C ARG A 234 -10.86 -19.85 10.90
N PRO A 235 -10.37 -19.70 9.66
CA PRO A 235 -11.17 -19.20 8.54
C PRO A 235 -12.49 -19.96 8.40
N PHE A 236 -13.60 -19.24 8.38
CA PHE A 236 -14.95 -19.79 8.34
C PHE A 236 -15.90 -18.90 7.57
N LEU A 237 -16.77 -19.48 6.72
CA LEU A 237 -17.88 -18.78 6.10
C LEU A 237 -19.21 -19.44 6.51
N ASP A 238 -20.17 -18.59 6.88
CA ASP A 238 -21.54 -19.06 7.13
C ASP A 238 -22.22 -19.43 5.81
N ILE A 239 -22.71 -20.69 5.71
CA ILE A 239 -23.28 -21.23 4.47
C ILE A 239 -24.58 -20.52 4.07
N ALA A 240 -25.39 -20.07 5.05
CA ALA A 240 -26.65 -19.40 4.75
C ALA A 240 -26.37 -18.00 4.19
N ALA A 241 -25.51 -17.22 4.84
CA ALA A 241 -25.11 -15.89 4.37
C ALA A 241 -24.45 -15.95 2.99
N LEU A 242 -23.53 -16.91 2.76
CA LEU A 242 -22.92 -17.07 1.44
C LEU A 242 -23.95 -17.47 0.38
N THR A 243 -24.90 -18.37 0.73
CA THR A 243 -25.97 -18.75 -0.19
C THR A 243 -26.84 -17.55 -0.55
N ASP A 244 -27.14 -16.66 0.39
CA ASP A 244 -27.94 -15.46 0.14
C ASP A 244 -27.22 -14.49 -0.81
N VAL A 245 -25.91 -14.25 -0.63
CA VAL A 245 -25.11 -13.46 -1.58
C VAL A 245 -25.12 -14.07 -2.98
N LEU A 246 -24.95 -15.40 -3.08
CA LEU A 246 -24.92 -16.08 -4.37
C LEU A 246 -26.32 -16.15 -5.02
N ASN A 247 -27.41 -16.16 -4.24
CA ASN A 247 -28.78 -15.99 -4.74
C ASN A 247 -28.94 -14.62 -5.38
N PHE A 248 -28.50 -13.55 -4.69
CA PHE A 248 -28.52 -12.22 -5.26
C PHE A 248 -27.71 -12.14 -6.57
N PHE A 249 -26.51 -12.73 -6.63
CA PHE A 249 -25.71 -12.72 -7.87
C PHE A 249 -26.41 -13.49 -9.01
N GLN A 250 -27.13 -14.59 -8.71
CA GLN A 250 -27.92 -15.31 -9.70
C GLN A 250 -29.09 -14.48 -10.21
N GLU A 251 -29.83 -13.81 -9.32
CA GLU A 251 -30.93 -12.93 -9.69
C GLU A 251 -30.40 -11.72 -10.50
N ALA A 252 -29.29 -11.10 -10.08
CA ALA A 252 -28.64 -9.99 -10.75
C ALA A 252 -28.13 -10.39 -12.15
N GLU A 253 -27.59 -11.60 -12.31
CA GLU A 253 -27.22 -12.13 -13.64
C GLU A 253 -28.46 -12.27 -14.53
N SER A 254 -29.50 -12.89 -14.02
CA SER A 254 -30.76 -13.12 -14.76
C SER A 254 -31.47 -11.81 -15.15
N ALA A 255 -31.34 -10.77 -14.31
CA ALA A 255 -31.84 -9.41 -14.57
C ALA A 255 -30.92 -8.57 -15.45
N GLY A 256 -29.71 -9.06 -15.79
CA GLY A 256 -28.72 -8.31 -16.55
C GLY A 256 -27.97 -7.25 -15.76
N VAL A 257 -28.10 -7.22 -14.43
CA VAL A 257 -27.39 -6.30 -13.51
C VAL A 257 -25.93 -6.78 -13.29
N MET A 258 -25.72 -8.09 -13.21
CA MET A 258 -24.37 -8.70 -13.13
C MET A 258 -24.19 -9.75 -14.23
N PRO A 259 -24.09 -9.33 -15.50
CA PRO A 259 -24.08 -10.25 -16.62
C PRO A 259 -22.81 -11.11 -16.67
N PHE A 260 -22.92 -12.32 -17.22
CA PHE A 260 -21.84 -13.33 -17.25
C PHE A 260 -20.50 -12.84 -17.83
N TRP A 261 -20.50 -11.84 -18.71
CA TRP A 261 -19.26 -11.32 -19.31
C TRP A 261 -18.36 -10.63 -18.27
N LEU A 262 -18.86 -10.23 -17.09
CA LEU A 262 -18.03 -9.75 -15.97
C LEU A 262 -16.97 -10.77 -15.55
N THR A 263 -17.19 -12.06 -15.80
CA THR A 263 -16.21 -13.13 -15.54
C THR A 263 -14.99 -13.09 -16.47
N GLN A 264 -14.90 -12.14 -17.37
CA GLN A 264 -13.71 -11.85 -18.16
C GLN A 264 -12.80 -10.83 -17.47
N PHE A 265 -13.31 -10.10 -16.48
CA PHE A 265 -12.55 -9.10 -15.72
C PHE A 265 -11.86 -9.77 -14.53
N THR A 266 -10.54 -9.69 -14.52
CA THR A 266 -9.64 -10.28 -13.52
C THR A 266 -9.00 -9.25 -12.60
N ASN A 267 -9.26 -7.97 -12.83
CA ASN A 267 -8.75 -6.87 -12.02
C ASN A 267 -9.61 -5.61 -12.16
N ASP A 268 -9.43 -4.69 -11.22
CA ASP A 268 -10.13 -3.40 -11.13
C ASP A 268 -9.99 -2.54 -12.39
N GLU A 269 -8.81 -2.56 -13.04
CA GLU A 269 -8.56 -1.75 -14.25
C GLU A 269 -9.52 -2.09 -15.39
N GLN A 270 -9.85 -3.37 -15.59
CA GLN A 270 -10.73 -3.83 -16.66
C GLN A 270 -12.18 -3.41 -16.44
N SER A 271 -12.69 -3.47 -15.20
CA SER A 271 -14.04 -3.00 -14.87
C SER A 271 -14.14 -1.48 -14.97
N LEU A 272 -13.12 -0.76 -14.52
CA LEU A 272 -13.04 0.69 -14.66
C LEU A 272 -12.93 1.11 -16.13
N GLN A 273 -12.19 0.36 -16.96
CA GLN A 273 -12.12 0.61 -18.41
C GLN A 273 -13.50 0.46 -19.07
N ALA A 274 -14.27 -0.57 -18.75
CA ALA A 274 -15.63 -0.72 -19.27
C ALA A 274 -16.52 0.48 -18.91
N TYR A 275 -16.36 1.05 -17.72
CA TYR A 275 -17.04 2.27 -17.30
C TYR A 275 -16.55 3.49 -18.09
N THR A 276 -15.26 3.71 -18.21
CA THR A 276 -14.69 4.87 -18.91
C THR A 276 -15.00 4.87 -20.41
N GLU A 277 -15.12 3.68 -21.02
CA GLU A 277 -15.52 3.47 -22.42
C GLU A 277 -17.04 3.51 -22.64
N ASN A 278 -17.84 3.85 -21.61
CA ASN A 278 -19.31 3.91 -21.64
C ASN A 278 -19.99 2.58 -22.00
N GLN A 279 -19.38 1.45 -21.66
CA GLN A 279 -20.00 0.13 -21.81
C GLN A 279 -20.99 -0.16 -20.67
N VAL A 280 -20.74 0.44 -19.49
CA VAL A 280 -21.61 0.40 -18.31
C VAL A 280 -21.73 1.78 -17.69
N ASN A 281 -22.80 2.00 -16.92
CA ASN A 281 -23.07 3.24 -16.21
C ASN A 281 -22.73 3.18 -14.71
N THR A 282 -22.40 1.98 -14.21
CA THR A 282 -21.95 1.76 -12.83
C THR A 282 -20.79 0.79 -12.78
N THR A 283 -19.79 1.09 -11.94
CA THR A 283 -18.68 0.16 -11.66
C THR A 283 -18.28 0.22 -10.20
N VAL A 284 -17.89 -0.92 -9.64
CA VAL A 284 -17.24 -1.00 -8.32
C VAL A 284 -15.74 -0.90 -8.53
N THR A 285 -15.09 0.01 -7.82
CA THR A 285 -13.65 0.27 -7.91
C THR A 285 -13.11 0.87 -6.62
N TRP A 286 -11.82 1.09 -6.56
CA TRP A 286 -11.16 1.75 -5.43
C TRP A 286 -11.35 3.28 -5.49
N ILE A 287 -11.70 3.92 -4.37
CA ILE A 287 -12.06 5.35 -4.31
C ILE A 287 -10.94 6.28 -4.80
N ASN A 288 -9.68 5.88 -4.68
CA ASN A 288 -8.55 6.68 -5.18
C ASN A 288 -8.61 6.89 -6.70
N ARG A 289 -9.21 5.97 -7.47
CA ARG A 289 -9.45 6.12 -8.92
C ARG A 289 -10.37 7.31 -9.22
N TYR A 290 -11.36 7.54 -8.36
CA TYR A 290 -12.26 8.67 -8.48
C TYR A 290 -11.65 9.98 -7.96
N LEU A 291 -11.11 9.95 -6.74
CA LEU A 291 -10.59 11.15 -6.07
C LEU A 291 -9.40 11.78 -6.80
N SER A 292 -8.53 10.96 -7.42
CA SER A 292 -7.35 11.45 -8.13
C SER A 292 -7.64 12.14 -9.47
N THR A 293 -8.78 11.84 -10.08
CA THR A 293 -9.10 12.32 -11.44
C THR A 293 -10.35 13.20 -11.50
N LEU A 294 -11.31 12.98 -10.59
CA LEU A 294 -12.61 13.63 -10.54
C LEU A 294 -13.26 13.78 -11.94
N PRO A 295 -13.47 12.66 -12.66
CA PRO A 295 -13.92 12.72 -14.04
C PRO A 295 -15.30 13.36 -14.16
N GLY A 296 -15.53 14.10 -15.22
CA GLY A 296 -16.84 14.69 -15.52
C GLY A 296 -17.91 13.60 -15.68
N ASP A 297 -19.17 13.92 -15.35
CA ASP A 297 -20.29 12.96 -15.35
C ASP A 297 -20.00 11.66 -14.61
N THR A 298 -19.29 11.77 -13.49
CA THR A 298 -19.03 10.66 -12.59
C THR A 298 -19.26 11.11 -11.16
N ALA A 299 -19.99 10.31 -10.41
CA ALA A 299 -20.14 10.46 -8.97
C ALA A 299 -19.83 9.12 -8.28
N ALA A 300 -19.49 9.19 -7.00
CA ALA A 300 -19.22 8.01 -6.19
C ALA A 300 -20.27 7.87 -5.07
N ALA A 301 -20.57 6.62 -4.73
CA ALA A 301 -21.44 6.25 -3.62
C ALA A 301 -20.82 5.05 -2.89
N PRO A 302 -21.21 4.76 -1.63
CA PRO A 302 -20.93 3.47 -1.02
C PRO A 302 -21.37 2.32 -1.95
N ILE A 303 -20.71 1.15 -1.85
CA ILE A 303 -21.15 -0.03 -2.59
C ILE A 303 -22.56 -0.46 -2.11
N ILE A 304 -23.28 -1.18 -2.95
CA ILE A 304 -24.55 -1.80 -2.55
C ILE A 304 -24.29 -2.80 -1.42
N THR A 305 -25.31 -3.05 -0.62
CA THR A 305 -25.28 -4.06 0.45
C THR A 305 -26.63 -4.79 0.52
N GLN A 306 -26.76 -5.81 1.33
CA GLN A 306 -28.01 -6.57 1.42
C GLN A 306 -29.22 -5.69 1.76
N ASP A 307 -29.09 -4.81 2.75
CA ASP A 307 -30.18 -4.01 3.34
C ASP A 307 -29.99 -2.48 3.24
N GLY A 308 -28.96 -2.02 2.52
CA GLY A 308 -28.59 -0.63 2.41
C GLY A 308 -27.82 -0.06 3.60
N THR A 309 -27.48 -0.87 4.62
CA THR A 309 -26.57 -0.46 5.69
C THR A 309 -25.17 -0.25 5.12
N PRO A 310 -24.58 0.95 5.20
CA PRO A 310 -23.28 1.22 4.60
C PRO A 310 -22.19 0.29 5.13
N PHE A 311 -21.50 -0.35 4.22
CA PHE A 311 -20.34 -1.21 4.47
C PHE A 311 -19.37 -1.09 3.29
N THR A 312 -18.06 -1.14 3.55
CA THR A 312 -17.07 -1.32 2.50
C THR A 312 -15.78 -1.92 3.03
N LEU A 313 -15.01 -2.54 2.12
CA LEU A 313 -13.65 -2.98 2.41
C LEU A 313 -12.66 -1.84 2.19
N ALA A 314 -11.73 -1.70 3.13
CA ALA A 314 -10.65 -0.73 3.10
C ALA A 314 -9.29 -1.39 3.13
N SER A 315 -8.33 -0.71 2.54
CA SER A 315 -6.90 -1.02 2.57
C SER A 315 -6.12 0.29 2.71
N GLY A 316 -4.80 0.23 2.68
CA GLY A 316 -3.99 1.44 2.71
C GLY A 316 -2.50 1.19 2.85
N TRP A 317 -1.78 2.28 3.05
CA TRP A 317 -0.34 2.35 3.11
C TRP A 317 0.11 2.89 4.45
N VAL A 318 1.19 2.33 4.96
CA VAL A 318 1.77 2.71 6.25
C VAL A 318 3.26 2.95 6.15
N TRP A 319 3.77 3.90 6.94
CA TRP A 319 5.19 4.05 7.19
C TRP A 319 5.66 3.02 8.20
N ALA A 320 6.50 2.09 7.78
CA ALA A 320 7.03 1.01 8.60
C ALA A 320 8.53 1.19 8.88
N LEU A 321 8.96 0.83 10.11
CA LEU A 321 10.36 0.82 10.52
C LEU A 321 11.05 -0.43 10.00
N SER A 322 12.16 -0.29 9.28
CA SER A 322 12.86 -1.46 8.72
C SER A 322 14.38 -1.49 8.99
N ASN A 323 14.94 -0.44 9.56
CA ASN A 323 16.37 -0.42 9.87
C ASN A 323 16.66 -1.22 11.15
N PRO A 324 17.62 -2.19 11.13
CA PRO A 324 17.97 -3.00 12.30
C PRO A 324 18.73 -2.22 13.39
N GLN A 325 19.20 -1.01 13.11
CA GLN A 325 19.93 -0.17 14.06
C GLN A 325 18.94 0.56 14.97
N THR A 326 18.76 0.07 16.20
CA THR A 326 17.77 0.61 17.15
C THR A 326 18.00 2.07 17.54
N GLU A 327 19.26 2.53 17.50
CA GLU A 327 19.62 3.93 17.74
C GLU A 327 19.03 4.90 16.68
N ARG A 328 18.62 4.38 15.54
CA ARG A 328 17.99 5.14 14.46
C ARG A 328 16.47 5.19 14.58
N HIS A 329 15.86 4.30 15.39
CA HIS A 329 14.40 4.18 15.46
C HIS A 329 13.75 5.47 15.94
N ALA A 330 14.27 6.12 16.98
CA ALA A 330 13.66 7.34 17.53
C ALA A 330 13.53 8.46 16.48
N VAL A 331 14.59 8.70 15.71
CA VAL A 331 14.55 9.73 14.65
C VAL A 331 13.69 9.31 13.46
N SER A 332 13.61 8.03 13.17
CA SER A 332 12.73 7.50 12.11
C SER A 332 11.26 7.62 12.50
N VAL A 333 10.92 7.36 13.77
CA VAL A 333 9.57 7.55 14.32
C VAL A 333 9.18 9.03 14.29
N ASP A 334 10.08 9.94 14.70
CA ASP A 334 9.87 11.40 14.66
C ASP A 334 9.53 11.86 13.21
N LEU A 335 10.25 11.34 12.22
CA LEU A 335 9.93 11.63 10.80
C LEU A 335 8.57 11.01 10.40
N ALA A 336 8.27 9.79 10.79
CA ALA A 336 7.00 9.15 10.46
C ALA A 336 5.80 9.88 11.09
N GLU A 337 5.91 10.34 12.34
CA GLU A 337 4.92 11.19 13.01
C GLU A 337 4.75 12.54 12.26
N PHE A 338 5.85 13.15 11.86
CA PHE A 338 5.82 14.40 11.09
C PHE A 338 5.12 14.22 9.74
N LEU A 339 5.31 13.08 9.07
CA LEU A 339 4.65 12.74 7.81
C LEU A 339 3.18 12.32 7.97
N THR A 340 2.75 11.98 9.19
CA THR A 340 1.36 11.57 9.50
C THR A 340 0.61 12.58 10.35
N ASP A 341 1.14 13.81 10.45
CA ASP A 341 0.46 14.95 11.06
C ASP A 341 -0.85 15.29 10.32
N SER A 342 -1.91 15.56 11.05
CA SER A 342 -3.24 15.74 10.46
C SER A 342 -3.35 16.94 9.53
N GLY A 343 -2.61 18.03 9.84
CA GLY A 343 -2.59 19.23 8.99
C GLY A 343 -1.97 18.94 7.63
N PHE A 344 -0.84 18.22 7.60
CA PHE A 344 -0.21 17.78 6.36
C PHE A 344 -1.09 16.76 5.62
N LEU A 345 -1.60 15.76 6.33
CA LEU A 345 -2.46 14.73 5.72
C LEU A 345 -3.74 15.32 5.13
N SER A 346 -4.27 16.40 5.68
CA SER A 346 -5.45 17.07 5.12
C SER A 346 -5.21 17.53 3.69
N GLU A 347 -4.18 18.33 3.46
CA GLU A 347 -3.87 18.88 2.14
C GLU A 347 -3.35 17.78 1.18
N TRP A 348 -2.48 16.93 1.70
CA TRP A 348 -1.86 15.88 0.88
C TRP A 348 -2.88 14.84 0.42
N SER A 349 -3.76 14.35 1.29
CA SER A 349 -4.71 13.28 0.95
C SER A 349 -5.80 13.77 -0.02
N GLU A 350 -6.30 15.01 0.14
CA GLU A 350 -7.23 15.62 -0.82
C GLU A 350 -6.59 15.75 -2.20
N THR A 351 -5.32 16.19 -2.26
CA THR A 351 -4.56 16.37 -3.50
C THR A 351 -4.16 15.05 -4.14
N ALA A 352 -3.76 14.06 -3.35
CA ALA A 352 -3.32 12.75 -3.82
C ALA A 352 -4.49 11.82 -4.17
N GLY A 353 -5.70 12.14 -3.74
CA GLY A 353 -6.87 11.32 -3.97
C GLY A 353 -6.92 10.05 -3.13
N TYR A 354 -6.45 10.09 -1.89
CA TYR A 354 -6.50 8.98 -0.94
C TYR A 354 -7.38 9.32 0.26
N LEU A 355 -7.94 8.30 0.91
CA LEU A 355 -8.65 8.50 2.17
C LEU A 355 -7.65 8.93 3.25
N PRO A 356 -7.93 10.02 3.97
CA PRO A 356 -7.13 10.39 5.12
C PRO A 356 -7.34 9.37 6.25
N PRO A 357 -6.26 8.95 6.94
CA PRO A 357 -6.39 8.02 8.04
C PRO A 357 -6.89 8.68 9.36
N ARG A 358 -6.92 10.02 9.41
CA ARG A 358 -7.31 10.83 10.57
C ARG A 358 -8.60 11.61 10.31
N ALA A 359 -9.49 11.67 11.31
CA ALA A 359 -10.74 12.42 11.22
C ALA A 359 -10.50 13.93 11.06
N SER A 360 -9.59 14.51 11.84
CA SER A 360 -9.23 15.92 11.75
C SER A 360 -8.60 16.29 10.38
N ALA A 361 -7.92 15.36 9.73
CA ALA A 361 -7.42 15.57 8.36
C ALA A 361 -8.57 15.68 7.35
N LEU A 362 -9.61 14.83 7.47
CA LEU A 362 -10.77 14.91 6.60
C LEU A 362 -11.57 16.20 6.82
N GLU A 363 -11.69 16.66 8.07
CA GLU A 363 -12.37 17.93 8.40
C GLU A 363 -11.74 19.13 7.69
N GLY A 364 -10.42 19.09 7.45
CA GLY A 364 -9.69 20.15 6.74
C GLY A 364 -9.83 20.15 5.22
N TRP A 365 -10.47 19.14 4.60
CA TRP A 365 -10.67 19.11 3.15
C TRP A 365 -11.52 20.28 2.67
N SER A 366 -11.08 20.94 1.61
CA SER A 366 -11.71 22.14 1.06
C SER A 366 -13.03 21.83 0.34
N ASN A 367 -13.11 20.69 -0.35
CA ASN A 367 -14.29 20.27 -1.10
C ASN A 367 -15.33 19.60 -0.18
N VAL A 368 -16.37 20.33 0.18
CA VAL A 368 -17.46 19.88 1.08
C VAL A 368 -18.19 18.64 0.54
N ALA A 369 -18.39 18.54 -0.77
CA ALA A 369 -19.10 17.40 -1.35
C ALA A 369 -18.26 16.12 -1.25
N LEU A 370 -16.96 16.20 -1.56
CA LEU A 370 -16.03 15.08 -1.38
C LEU A 370 -15.87 14.71 0.09
N ARG A 371 -15.77 15.70 0.98
CA ARG A 371 -15.69 15.44 2.42
C ARG A 371 -16.90 14.65 2.91
N ASN A 372 -18.12 15.03 2.53
CA ASN A 372 -19.34 14.31 2.89
C ASN A 372 -19.39 12.88 2.34
N LEU A 373 -18.92 12.68 1.11
CA LEU A 373 -18.79 11.33 0.53
C LEU A 373 -17.79 10.49 1.33
N VAL A 374 -16.58 11.02 1.52
CA VAL A 374 -15.49 10.31 2.20
C VAL A 374 -15.85 10.01 3.65
N THR A 375 -16.56 10.91 4.36
CA THR A 375 -17.07 10.64 5.71
C THR A 375 -17.89 9.35 5.74
N LYS A 376 -18.86 9.19 4.82
CA LYS A 376 -19.68 7.97 4.75
C LYS A 376 -18.87 6.73 4.48
N VAL A 377 -17.87 6.83 3.61
CA VAL A 377 -17.00 5.72 3.24
C VAL A 377 -16.12 5.30 4.41
N VAL A 378 -15.44 6.23 5.08
CA VAL A 378 -14.51 5.91 6.19
C VAL A 378 -15.23 5.39 7.44
N GLU A 379 -16.45 5.87 7.71
CA GLU A 379 -17.26 5.38 8.83
C GLU A 379 -17.76 3.94 8.63
N SER A 380 -18.01 3.55 7.38
CA SER A 380 -18.45 2.20 7.01
C SER A 380 -17.30 1.25 6.66
N ALA A 381 -16.07 1.77 6.58
CA ALA A 381 -14.91 1.01 6.16
C ALA A 381 -14.47 -0.04 7.20
N ARG A 382 -14.19 -1.25 6.72
CA ARG A 382 -13.57 -2.34 7.48
C ARG A 382 -12.32 -2.79 6.76
N LEU A 383 -11.25 -3.04 7.50
CA LEU A 383 -10.01 -3.49 6.89
C LEU A 383 -10.21 -4.85 6.18
N ILE A 384 -9.62 -4.99 5.00
CA ILE A 384 -9.51 -6.29 4.33
C ILE A 384 -8.89 -7.29 5.31
N PRO A 385 -9.43 -8.51 5.44
CA PRO A 385 -8.87 -9.56 6.28
C PRO A 385 -7.39 -9.82 6.01
N SER A 386 -6.72 -10.48 6.95
CA SER A 386 -5.29 -10.82 6.80
C SER A 386 -5.00 -11.66 5.55
N ASN A 387 -3.75 -11.61 5.08
CA ASN A 387 -3.31 -12.40 3.93
C ASN A 387 -3.61 -13.90 4.09
N GLU A 388 -3.51 -14.43 5.31
CA GLU A 388 -3.83 -15.83 5.61
C GLU A 388 -5.30 -16.15 5.32
N VAL A 389 -6.22 -15.30 5.76
CA VAL A 389 -7.66 -15.43 5.49
C VAL A 389 -7.96 -15.24 4.00
N MET A 390 -7.37 -14.21 3.39
CA MET A 390 -7.57 -13.92 1.96
C MET A 390 -7.05 -15.03 1.05
N ALA A 391 -5.97 -15.70 1.42
CA ALA A 391 -5.41 -16.81 0.64
C ALA A 391 -6.38 -17.98 0.47
N VAL A 392 -7.32 -18.18 1.40
CA VAL A 392 -8.32 -19.23 1.32
C VAL A 392 -9.68 -18.71 0.85
N PHE A 393 -10.08 -17.49 1.22
CA PHE A 393 -11.38 -16.92 0.84
C PHE A 393 -11.40 -16.41 -0.60
N GLY A 394 -10.37 -15.72 -1.03
CA GLY A 394 -10.31 -15.15 -2.37
C GLY A 394 -10.64 -16.19 -3.45
N PRO A 395 -9.85 -17.27 -3.58
CA PRO A 395 -10.09 -18.31 -4.59
C PRO A 395 -11.45 -19.00 -4.46
N ALA A 396 -11.93 -19.26 -3.22
CA ALA A 396 -13.20 -19.92 -2.98
C ALA A 396 -14.39 -19.05 -3.41
N LEU A 397 -14.39 -17.77 -3.01
CA LEU A 397 -15.42 -16.79 -3.40
C LEU A 397 -15.39 -16.47 -4.90
N ASN A 398 -14.18 -16.34 -5.48
CA ASN A 398 -13.99 -16.16 -6.91
C ASN A 398 -14.64 -17.32 -7.70
N GLN A 399 -14.28 -18.56 -7.37
CA GLN A 399 -14.82 -19.75 -8.04
C GLN A 399 -16.34 -19.82 -7.92
N ALA A 400 -16.90 -19.55 -6.74
CA ALA A 400 -18.35 -19.54 -6.51
C ALA A 400 -19.03 -18.45 -7.36
N THR A 401 -18.51 -17.22 -7.34
CA THR A 401 -19.03 -16.08 -8.12
C THR A 401 -19.02 -16.39 -9.62
N VAL A 402 -17.89 -16.86 -10.15
CA VAL A 402 -17.76 -17.19 -11.57
C VAL A 402 -18.72 -18.32 -11.97
N ALA A 403 -18.90 -19.35 -11.11
CA ALA A 403 -19.81 -20.45 -11.39
C ALA A 403 -21.28 -19.99 -11.45
N ILE A 404 -21.67 -19.05 -10.57
CA ILE A 404 -23.03 -18.48 -10.56
C ILE A 404 -23.25 -17.60 -11.79
N LEU A 405 -22.37 -16.64 -12.07
CA LEU A 405 -22.54 -15.73 -13.21
C LEU A 405 -22.47 -16.45 -14.56
N LYS A 406 -21.80 -17.61 -14.64
CA LYS A 406 -21.80 -18.49 -15.82
C LYS A 406 -22.95 -19.50 -15.83
N GLN A 407 -23.85 -19.47 -14.84
CA GLN A 407 -24.96 -20.42 -14.69
C GLN A 407 -24.51 -21.91 -14.66
N GLN A 408 -23.31 -22.16 -14.08
CA GLN A 408 -22.68 -23.49 -14.01
C GLN A 408 -22.99 -24.21 -12.70
N SER A 409 -23.50 -23.49 -11.69
CA SER A 409 -23.86 -24.05 -10.39
C SER A 409 -25.14 -23.37 -9.85
N THR A 410 -25.74 -23.97 -8.84
CA THR A 410 -26.76 -23.30 -8.02
C THR A 410 -26.13 -22.63 -6.83
N PRO A 411 -26.73 -21.56 -6.27
CA PRO A 411 -26.19 -20.85 -5.10
C PRO A 411 -25.84 -21.77 -3.93
N ALA A 412 -26.76 -22.66 -3.55
CA ALA A 412 -26.54 -23.61 -2.45
C ALA A 412 -25.35 -24.55 -2.71
N ARG A 413 -25.21 -25.05 -3.95
CA ARG A 413 -24.11 -25.93 -4.32
C ARG A 413 -22.77 -25.15 -4.37
N ALA A 414 -22.74 -23.96 -4.97
CA ALA A 414 -21.54 -23.15 -5.04
C ALA A 414 -21.06 -22.74 -3.64
N ALA A 415 -21.99 -22.40 -2.72
CA ALA A 415 -21.67 -22.10 -1.33
C ALA A 415 -21.06 -23.33 -0.61
N THR A 416 -21.63 -24.53 -0.81
CA THR A 416 -21.09 -25.77 -0.23
C THR A 416 -19.66 -26.04 -0.75
N GLU A 417 -19.45 -25.98 -2.07
CA GLU A 417 -18.14 -26.20 -2.70
C GLU A 417 -17.09 -25.18 -2.23
N ALA A 418 -17.48 -23.92 -2.02
CA ALA A 418 -16.59 -22.88 -1.47
C ALA A 418 -16.14 -23.20 -0.03
N ILE A 419 -17.08 -23.63 0.83
CA ILE A 419 -16.78 -23.99 2.22
C ILE A 419 -15.89 -25.23 2.28
N GLU A 420 -16.21 -26.29 1.52
CA GLU A 420 -15.38 -27.49 1.41
C GLU A 420 -13.95 -27.16 0.95
N SER A 421 -13.80 -26.21 0.02
CA SER A 421 -12.49 -25.73 -0.43
C SER A 421 -11.70 -25.06 0.70
N ILE A 422 -12.35 -24.23 1.51
CA ILE A 422 -11.74 -23.56 2.68
C ILE A 422 -11.32 -24.60 3.73
N GLU A 423 -12.21 -25.52 4.09
CA GLU A 423 -11.96 -26.56 5.08
C GLU A 423 -10.80 -27.48 4.67
N SER A 424 -10.64 -27.76 3.38
CA SER A 424 -9.57 -28.61 2.86
C SER A 424 -8.17 -27.98 2.94
N GLN A 425 -8.08 -26.67 3.18
CA GLN A 425 -6.82 -25.92 3.28
C GLN A 425 -6.41 -25.64 4.74
N GLN A 426 -7.23 -26.01 5.71
CA GLN A 426 -6.96 -25.89 7.16
C GLN A 426 -6.27 -27.14 7.70
#